data_caa096cb4f42f15f67610e7e0614b6ae
#
_entry.id   caa096cb4f42f15f67610e7e0614b6ae
#
_cell.length_a   1.000
_cell.length_b   1.000
_cell.length_c   1.000
_cell.angle_alpha   90.00
_cell.angle_beta   90.00
_cell.angle_gamma   90.00
#
_symmetry.space_group_name_H-M   'P 1'
#
loop_
_entity.id
_entity.type
_entity.pdbx_description
1 polymer ?
#
loop_
_entity_poly.entity_id
_entity_poly.type
_entity_poly.pdbx_seq_one_letter_code
_entity_poly.pdbx_strand_id
1 'polypeptide(L)'
;MTVPPTTDSTGLPGTQGWADFFTSGFSGSPVMVIIRGVSPDEAVANAEKAWAAGVRLVEVTVESENGLHALEAVVRAAAGQHTVGAGTVTTPQRLEAAVAAGARFGVAPDLNTQTVHAAGQAGVPFLPGVATPTEAGQALRLGVTTVKAFPASSLGAPWVSALSGPYPELRVVATGGINTANAGSFMKAGSLGLGVGQSATAGGHLADIVRTATA
;
A
#
# COMPACT_ATOMS: atom_id res chain seq x y z
N MET A 1 41.33 -13.63 -3.45
CA MET A 1 40.18 -14.30 -4.07
C MET A 1 39.04 -13.30 -4.07
N THR A 2 38.81 -12.63 -5.18
CA THR A 2 37.69 -11.71 -5.39
C THR A 2 36.47 -12.55 -5.76
N VAL A 3 35.45 -12.54 -4.89
CA VAL A 3 34.16 -13.12 -5.22
C VAL A 3 33.55 -12.25 -6.33
N PRO A 4 33.20 -12.80 -7.50
CA PRO A 4 32.53 -12.00 -8.52
C PRO A 4 31.16 -11.55 -8.03
N PRO A 5 30.68 -10.36 -8.44
CA PRO A 5 29.33 -9.92 -8.08
C PRO A 5 28.32 -10.90 -8.68
N THR A 6 27.56 -11.56 -7.81
CA THR A 6 26.41 -12.36 -8.23
C THR A 6 25.33 -11.40 -8.73
N THR A 7 25.26 -11.22 -10.04
CA THR A 7 24.08 -10.66 -10.72
C THR A 7 22.97 -11.71 -10.68
N ASP A 8 22.45 -12.00 -9.51
CA ASP A 8 21.28 -12.85 -9.35
C ASP A 8 20.03 -11.95 -9.32
N SER A 9 19.58 -11.53 -10.50
CA SER A 9 18.30 -10.85 -10.70
C SER A 9 17.16 -11.89 -10.65
N THR A 10 17.07 -12.64 -9.54
CA THR A 10 16.02 -13.64 -9.30
C THR A 10 14.74 -13.04 -8.72
N GLY A 11 14.44 -11.79 -9.05
CA GLY A 11 13.10 -11.25 -8.79
C GLY A 11 12.07 -11.94 -9.69
N LEU A 12 10.87 -12.17 -9.17
CA LEU A 12 9.78 -12.75 -9.96
C LEU A 12 9.51 -11.91 -11.21
N PRO A 13 9.27 -12.54 -12.38
CA PRO A 13 8.80 -11.81 -13.54
C PRO A 13 7.57 -10.97 -13.19
N GLY A 14 7.56 -9.70 -13.64
CA GLY A 14 6.42 -8.80 -13.45
C GLY A 14 6.46 -7.92 -12.19
N THR A 15 7.44 -8.10 -11.26
CA THR A 15 7.59 -7.18 -10.11
C THR A 15 8.36 -5.90 -10.47
N GLN A 16 8.96 -5.86 -11.65
CA GLN A 16 9.66 -4.69 -12.16
C GLN A 16 8.69 -3.50 -12.27
N GLY A 17 9.13 -2.33 -11.79
CA GLY A 17 8.31 -1.12 -11.84
C GLY A 17 7.33 -0.94 -10.66
N TRP A 18 7.14 -1.94 -9.77
CA TRP A 18 6.26 -1.77 -8.61
C TRP A 18 6.76 -0.69 -7.66
N ALA A 19 8.06 -0.66 -7.41
CA ALA A 19 8.67 0.38 -6.57
C ALA A 19 8.48 1.79 -7.16
N ASP A 20 8.61 1.94 -8.47
CA ASP A 20 8.41 3.21 -9.16
C ASP A 20 6.94 3.63 -9.14
N PHE A 21 6.01 2.67 -9.31
CA PHE A 21 4.58 2.91 -9.18
C PHE A 21 4.24 3.50 -7.80
N PHE A 22 4.67 2.86 -6.72
CA PHE A 22 4.38 3.34 -5.37
C PHE A 22 5.14 4.64 -5.06
N THR A 23 6.39 4.77 -5.48
CA THR A 23 7.15 6.02 -5.30
C THR A 23 6.47 7.21 -6.00
N SER A 24 6.02 7.01 -7.24
CA SER A 24 5.26 8.02 -7.98
C SER A 24 3.90 8.29 -7.34
N GLY A 25 3.22 7.24 -6.86
CA GLY A 25 1.92 7.34 -6.21
C GLY A 25 1.96 8.16 -4.92
N PHE A 26 3.04 8.06 -4.15
CA PHE A 26 3.25 8.81 -2.92
C PHE A 26 3.93 10.18 -3.14
N SER A 27 4.36 10.51 -4.35
CA SER A 27 4.99 11.80 -4.65
C SER A 27 4.01 12.96 -4.45
N GLY A 28 4.40 13.96 -3.68
CA GLY A 28 3.59 15.16 -3.39
C GLY A 28 2.50 14.95 -2.34
N SER A 29 2.03 13.72 -2.10
CA SER A 29 1.10 13.37 -1.03
C SER A 29 1.44 11.97 -0.51
N PRO A 30 2.31 11.85 0.52
CA PRO A 30 2.77 10.55 1.00
C PRO A 30 1.72 9.85 1.87
N VAL A 31 0.47 9.85 1.42
CA VAL A 31 -0.68 9.24 2.09
C VAL A 31 -1.50 8.41 1.10
N MET A 32 -1.87 7.21 1.51
CA MET A 32 -2.86 6.35 0.89
C MET A 32 -4.07 6.24 1.82
N VAL A 33 -5.27 6.50 1.30
CA VAL A 33 -6.51 6.33 2.09
C VAL A 33 -7.06 4.93 1.89
N ILE A 34 -7.42 4.28 3.01
CA ILE A 34 -7.97 2.93 3.06
C ILE A 34 -9.44 3.02 3.43
N ILE A 35 -10.30 2.53 2.55
CA ILE A 35 -11.76 2.50 2.71
C ILE A 35 -12.19 1.06 2.99
N ARG A 36 -12.84 0.84 4.13
CA ARG A 36 -13.18 -0.50 4.61
C ARG A 36 -14.58 -0.56 5.19
N GLY A 37 -15.35 -1.61 4.81
CA GLY A 37 -16.56 -2.00 5.49
C GLY A 37 -17.71 -0.98 5.43
N VAL A 38 -17.74 -0.14 4.39
CA VAL A 38 -18.80 0.85 4.16
C VAL A 38 -19.59 0.51 2.90
N SER A 39 -20.75 1.15 2.71
CA SER A 39 -21.54 1.01 1.50
C SER A 39 -20.80 1.56 0.27
N PRO A 40 -21.16 1.16 -0.96
CA PRO A 40 -20.59 1.71 -2.18
C PRO A 40 -20.65 3.25 -2.26
N ASP A 41 -21.80 3.85 -1.89
CA ASP A 41 -21.99 5.31 -1.91
C ASP A 41 -21.08 6.02 -0.90
N GLU A 42 -20.96 5.47 0.32
CA GLU A 42 -20.04 6.00 1.33
C GLU A 42 -18.56 5.83 0.90
N ALA A 43 -18.24 4.73 0.19
CA ALA A 43 -16.90 4.52 -0.33
C ALA A 43 -16.54 5.58 -1.37
N VAL A 44 -17.46 5.90 -2.29
CA VAL A 44 -17.29 6.98 -3.28
C VAL A 44 -17.10 8.32 -2.57
N ALA A 45 -17.98 8.67 -1.62
CA ALA A 45 -17.88 9.94 -0.88
C ALA A 45 -16.54 10.07 -0.10
N ASN A 46 -16.00 8.97 0.45
CA ASN A 46 -14.69 8.97 1.12
C ASN A 46 -13.54 9.10 0.12
N ALA A 47 -13.64 8.46 -1.05
CA ALA A 47 -12.64 8.58 -2.11
C ALA A 47 -12.59 10.01 -2.67
N GLU A 48 -13.72 10.65 -2.92
CA GLU A 48 -13.81 12.04 -3.38
C GLU A 48 -13.15 13.02 -2.38
N LYS A 49 -13.40 12.83 -1.08
CA LYS A 49 -12.70 13.62 -0.03
C LYS A 49 -11.19 13.40 -0.04
N ALA A 50 -10.74 12.16 -0.26
CA ALA A 50 -9.32 11.85 -0.37
C ALA A 50 -8.69 12.54 -1.58
N TRP A 51 -9.32 12.46 -2.75
CA TRP A 51 -8.85 13.11 -3.98
C TRP A 51 -8.84 14.64 -3.85
N ALA A 52 -9.89 15.23 -3.24
CA ALA A 52 -9.94 16.67 -2.97
C ALA A 52 -8.82 17.14 -2.02
N ALA A 53 -8.35 16.26 -1.12
CA ALA A 53 -7.20 16.53 -0.25
C ALA A 53 -5.83 16.26 -0.94
N GLY A 54 -5.81 15.95 -2.24
CA GLY A 54 -4.59 15.68 -3.02
C GLY A 54 -4.01 14.27 -2.84
N VAL A 55 -4.73 13.36 -2.20
CA VAL A 55 -4.31 11.95 -2.09
C VAL A 55 -4.43 11.27 -3.46
N ARG A 56 -3.36 10.62 -3.89
CA ARG A 56 -3.30 9.99 -5.22
C ARG A 56 -3.64 8.50 -5.20
N LEU A 57 -3.42 7.81 -4.08
CA LEU A 57 -3.67 6.39 -3.92
C LEU A 57 -4.86 6.17 -2.97
N VAL A 58 -5.91 5.52 -3.46
CA VAL A 58 -7.05 5.09 -2.66
C VAL A 58 -7.16 3.58 -2.74
N GLU A 59 -7.21 2.92 -1.57
CA GLU A 59 -7.36 1.49 -1.38
C GLU A 59 -8.78 1.19 -0.89
N VAL A 60 -9.55 0.34 -1.61
CA VAL A 60 -10.83 -0.19 -1.14
C VAL A 60 -10.66 -1.66 -0.80
N THR A 61 -11.03 -2.06 0.41
CA THR A 61 -10.79 -3.43 0.87
C THR A 61 -11.83 -4.41 0.37
N VAL A 62 -11.37 -5.60 -0.10
CA VAL A 62 -12.20 -6.61 -0.80
C VAL A 62 -12.33 -7.92 -0.01
N GLU A 63 -12.39 -7.84 1.32
CA GLU A 63 -12.60 -9.01 2.18
C GLU A 63 -14.01 -9.60 2.09
N SER A 64 -14.97 -8.88 1.48
CA SER A 64 -16.36 -9.27 1.33
C SER A 64 -16.92 -8.89 -0.03
N GLU A 65 -18.06 -9.44 -0.41
CA GLU A 65 -18.79 -9.07 -1.63
C GLU A 65 -19.15 -7.58 -1.65
N ASN A 66 -19.61 -7.03 -0.52
CA ASN A 66 -19.87 -5.60 -0.40
C ASN A 66 -18.60 -4.75 -0.65
N GLY A 67 -17.43 -5.21 -0.20
CA GLY A 67 -16.14 -4.56 -0.48
C GLY A 67 -15.83 -4.54 -1.97
N LEU A 68 -16.13 -5.62 -2.70
CA LEU A 68 -15.93 -5.69 -4.14
C LEU A 68 -16.88 -4.71 -4.88
N HIS A 69 -18.16 -4.64 -4.49
CA HIS A 69 -19.11 -3.66 -5.04
C HIS A 69 -18.69 -2.21 -4.73
N ALA A 70 -18.13 -1.96 -3.53
CA ALA A 70 -17.58 -0.65 -3.18
C ALA A 70 -16.36 -0.29 -4.05
N LEU A 71 -15.46 -1.25 -4.30
CA LEU A 71 -14.33 -1.07 -5.23
C LEU A 71 -14.82 -0.69 -6.63
N GLU A 72 -15.77 -1.43 -7.19
CA GLU A 72 -16.35 -1.13 -8.50
C GLU A 72 -16.97 0.28 -8.57
N ALA A 73 -17.68 0.70 -7.52
CA ALA A 73 -18.28 2.02 -7.46
C ALA A 73 -17.21 3.13 -7.44
N VAL A 74 -16.15 2.96 -6.64
CA VAL A 74 -15.04 3.93 -6.56
C VAL A 74 -14.24 3.97 -7.86
N VAL A 75 -14.01 2.81 -8.51
CA VAL A 75 -13.35 2.75 -9.84
C VAL A 75 -14.16 3.49 -10.90
N ARG A 76 -15.49 3.33 -10.91
CA ARG A 76 -16.37 4.10 -11.83
C ARG A 76 -16.30 5.60 -11.54
N ALA A 77 -16.36 6.01 -10.27
CA ALA A 77 -16.28 7.41 -9.85
C ALA A 77 -14.91 8.04 -10.19
N ALA A 78 -13.83 7.27 -10.12
CA ALA A 78 -12.49 7.70 -10.49
C ALA A 78 -12.37 8.11 -11.97
N ALA A 79 -13.23 7.57 -12.85
CA ALA A 79 -13.33 7.90 -14.29
C ALA A 79 -11.97 7.88 -15.03
N GLY A 80 -11.04 7.03 -14.62
CA GLY A 80 -9.68 6.95 -15.15
C GLY A 80 -8.73 8.09 -14.74
N GLN A 81 -9.19 9.06 -13.96
CA GLN A 81 -8.38 10.21 -13.52
C GLN A 81 -7.65 9.95 -12.19
N HIS A 82 -8.12 8.99 -11.39
CA HIS A 82 -7.56 8.65 -10.09
C HIS A 82 -7.15 7.18 -10.03
N THR A 83 -6.13 6.89 -9.23
CA THR A 83 -5.61 5.53 -9.05
C THR A 83 -6.31 4.86 -7.87
N VAL A 84 -7.09 3.82 -8.17
CA VAL A 84 -7.82 3.01 -7.18
C VAL A 84 -7.23 1.62 -7.12
N GLY A 85 -6.98 1.12 -5.92
CA GLY A 85 -6.47 -0.22 -5.65
C GLY A 85 -7.38 -1.01 -4.72
N ALA A 86 -7.12 -2.30 -4.65
CA ALA A 86 -7.80 -3.22 -3.76
C ALA A 86 -6.95 -3.53 -2.53
N GLY A 87 -7.55 -3.47 -1.34
CA GLY A 87 -6.95 -3.87 -0.08
C GLY A 87 -7.44 -5.22 0.42
N THR A 88 -6.70 -5.80 1.35
CA THR A 88 -6.98 -7.12 1.95
C THR A 88 -7.02 -8.25 0.91
N VAL A 89 -6.14 -8.11 -0.10
CA VAL A 89 -5.97 -9.09 -1.18
C VAL A 89 -5.06 -10.22 -0.70
N THR A 90 -5.61 -11.14 0.08
CA THR A 90 -4.87 -12.22 0.76
C THR A 90 -4.81 -13.51 -0.05
N THR A 91 -5.48 -13.58 -1.20
CA THR A 91 -5.46 -14.76 -2.08
C THR A 91 -5.40 -14.37 -3.56
N PRO A 92 -4.87 -15.25 -4.45
CA PRO A 92 -4.91 -15.03 -5.90
C PRO A 92 -6.32 -14.78 -6.43
N GLN A 93 -7.34 -15.46 -5.91
CA GLN A 93 -8.73 -15.32 -6.34
C GLN A 93 -9.28 -13.92 -6.02
N ARG A 94 -8.92 -13.37 -4.84
CA ARG A 94 -9.27 -11.97 -4.51
C ARG A 94 -8.58 -10.97 -5.41
N LEU A 95 -7.33 -11.25 -5.79
CA LEU A 95 -6.60 -10.42 -6.75
C LEU A 95 -7.31 -10.42 -8.12
N GLU A 96 -7.65 -11.60 -8.63
CA GLU A 96 -8.35 -11.75 -9.91
C GLU A 96 -9.68 -10.97 -9.92
N ALA A 97 -10.50 -11.15 -8.88
CA ALA A 97 -11.75 -10.41 -8.74
C ALA A 97 -11.54 -8.89 -8.66
N ALA A 98 -10.52 -8.45 -7.91
CA ALA A 98 -10.20 -7.02 -7.78
C ALA A 98 -9.72 -6.41 -9.11
N VAL A 99 -8.91 -7.13 -9.87
CA VAL A 99 -8.44 -6.69 -11.20
C VAL A 99 -9.61 -6.63 -12.19
N ALA A 100 -10.51 -7.62 -12.17
CA ALA A 100 -11.73 -7.61 -12.98
C ALA A 100 -12.65 -6.42 -12.63
N ALA A 101 -12.69 -6.01 -11.34
CA ALA A 101 -13.39 -4.82 -10.87
C ALA A 101 -12.68 -3.48 -11.21
N GLY A 102 -11.49 -3.53 -11.83
CA GLY A 102 -10.76 -2.36 -12.31
C GLY A 102 -9.69 -1.82 -11.35
N ALA A 103 -9.30 -2.58 -10.32
CA ALA A 103 -8.19 -2.20 -9.44
C ALA A 103 -6.88 -2.08 -10.23
N ARG A 104 -6.12 -1.01 -9.95
CA ARG A 104 -4.83 -0.72 -10.61
C ARG A 104 -3.62 -1.15 -9.76
N PHE A 105 -3.82 -1.51 -8.51
CA PHE A 105 -2.84 -2.08 -7.60
C PHE A 105 -3.53 -2.91 -6.52
N GLY A 106 -2.76 -3.80 -5.88
CA GLY A 106 -3.23 -4.60 -4.76
C GLY A 106 -2.44 -4.34 -3.48
N VAL A 107 -3.09 -4.51 -2.34
CA VAL A 107 -2.47 -4.39 -1.01
C VAL A 107 -2.93 -5.56 -0.13
N ALA A 108 -2.01 -6.16 0.61
CA ALA A 108 -2.33 -7.22 1.57
C ALA A 108 -1.84 -6.88 2.99
N PRO A 109 -2.46 -7.45 4.03
CA PRO A 109 -1.94 -7.35 5.39
C PRO A 109 -0.76 -8.29 5.66
N ASP A 110 -0.54 -9.27 4.78
CA ASP A 110 0.43 -10.36 4.90
C ASP A 110 1.28 -10.50 3.62
N LEU A 111 2.33 -11.31 3.72
CA LEU A 111 3.17 -11.70 2.60
C LEU A 111 2.82 -13.12 2.13
N ASN A 112 1.82 -13.23 1.27
CA ASN A 112 1.47 -14.49 0.61
C ASN A 112 2.20 -14.60 -0.73
N THR A 113 3.13 -15.55 -0.84
CA THR A 113 3.95 -15.76 -2.03
C THR A 113 3.12 -16.04 -3.29
N GLN A 114 2.03 -16.81 -3.15
CA GLN A 114 1.16 -17.15 -4.30
C GLN A 114 0.44 -15.90 -4.83
N THR A 115 0.00 -15.01 -3.92
CA THR A 115 -0.66 -13.76 -4.31
C THR A 115 0.33 -12.80 -4.97
N VAL A 116 1.58 -12.71 -4.45
CA VAL A 116 2.66 -11.92 -5.09
C VAL A 116 2.95 -12.43 -6.50
N HIS A 117 3.07 -13.76 -6.68
CA HIS A 117 3.25 -14.37 -7.99
C HIS A 117 2.09 -14.05 -8.96
N ALA A 118 0.85 -14.19 -8.49
CA ALA A 118 -0.33 -13.89 -9.30
C ALA A 118 -0.37 -12.40 -9.72
N ALA A 119 0.02 -11.49 -8.83
CA ALA A 119 0.13 -10.06 -9.14
C ALA A 119 1.20 -9.78 -10.20
N GLY A 120 2.36 -10.45 -10.10
CA GLY A 120 3.42 -10.36 -11.11
C GLY A 120 2.95 -10.87 -12.48
N GLN A 121 2.25 -11.99 -12.53
CA GLN A 121 1.68 -12.54 -13.77
C GLN A 121 0.61 -11.62 -14.37
N ALA A 122 -0.20 -10.98 -13.54
CA ALA A 122 -1.22 -10.02 -13.96
C ALA A 122 -0.65 -8.64 -14.34
N GLY A 123 0.64 -8.39 -14.09
CA GLY A 123 1.27 -7.07 -14.30
C GLY A 123 0.71 -5.98 -13.38
N VAL A 124 0.20 -6.35 -12.19
CA VAL A 124 -0.44 -5.44 -11.24
C VAL A 124 0.51 -5.15 -10.08
N PRO A 125 0.88 -3.88 -9.82
CA PRO A 125 1.67 -3.51 -8.65
C PRO A 125 1.04 -4.01 -7.36
N PHE A 126 1.85 -4.61 -6.48
CA PHE A 126 1.37 -5.22 -5.25
C PHE A 126 2.20 -4.82 -4.04
N LEU A 127 1.52 -4.45 -2.96
CA LEU A 127 2.10 -4.00 -1.70
C LEU A 127 1.81 -5.05 -0.59
N PRO A 128 2.66 -6.06 -0.42
CA PRO A 128 2.48 -7.07 0.62
C PRO A 128 2.78 -6.51 2.02
N GLY A 129 2.12 -7.05 3.04
CA GLY A 129 2.31 -6.71 4.43
C GLY A 129 3.42 -7.53 5.09
N VAL A 130 4.21 -6.88 5.94
CA VAL A 130 5.27 -7.49 6.75
C VAL A 130 5.28 -6.91 8.16
N ALA A 131 5.70 -7.71 9.14
CA ALA A 131 5.86 -7.32 10.54
C ALA A 131 7.19 -7.77 11.13
N THR A 132 7.98 -8.56 10.40
CA THR A 132 9.25 -9.12 10.86
C THR A 132 10.37 -8.94 9.82
N PRO A 133 11.65 -8.90 10.24
CA PRO A 133 12.79 -8.90 9.32
C PRO A 133 12.82 -10.14 8.40
N THR A 134 12.30 -11.28 8.86
CA THR A 134 12.22 -12.51 8.04
C THR A 134 11.29 -12.30 6.83
N GLU A 135 10.12 -11.72 7.06
CA GLU A 135 9.16 -11.40 5.99
C GLU A 135 9.71 -10.32 5.05
N ALA A 136 10.37 -9.30 5.60
CA ALA A 136 11.06 -8.27 4.80
C ALA A 136 12.10 -8.88 3.86
N GLY A 137 12.98 -9.76 4.37
CA GLY A 137 13.94 -10.49 3.55
C GLY A 137 13.27 -11.45 2.54
N GLN A 138 12.11 -12.03 2.88
CA GLN A 138 11.35 -12.85 1.94
C GLN A 138 10.76 -12.01 0.80
N ALA A 139 10.22 -10.82 1.10
CA ALA A 139 9.74 -9.90 0.08
C ALA A 139 10.85 -9.53 -0.93
N LEU A 140 12.05 -9.22 -0.45
CA LEU A 140 13.20 -8.92 -1.30
C LEU A 140 13.59 -10.11 -2.20
N ARG A 141 13.59 -11.34 -1.68
CA ARG A 141 13.83 -12.55 -2.49
C ARG A 141 12.79 -12.75 -3.59
N LEU A 142 11.58 -12.23 -3.40
CA LEU A 142 10.53 -12.21 -4.43
C LEU A 142 10.66 -11.02 -5.40
N GLY A 143 11.69 -10.17 -5.24
CA GLY A 143 11.88 -8.97 -6.05
C GLY A 143 10.97 -7.80 -5.64
N VAL A 144 10.32 -7.88 -4.47
CA VAL A 144 9.44 -6.83 -3.95
C VAL A 144 10.24 -5.94 -3.02
N THR A 145 10.49 -4.70 -3.43
CA THR A 145 11.28 -3.71 -2.67
C THR A 145 10.41 -2.65 -1.98
N THR A 146 9.08 -2.72 -2.12
CA THR A 146 8.17 -1.84 -1.39
C THR A 146 7.17 -2.69 -0.62
N VAL A 147 7.11 -2.50 0.69
CA VAL A 147 6.26 -3.32 1.60
C VAL A 147 5.42 -2.45 2.51
N LYS A 148 4.30 -2.99 2.96
CA LYS A 148 3.45 -2.42 4.00
C LYS A 148 3.91 -2.91 5.37
N ALA A 149 4.36 -2.01 6.26
CA ALA A 149 4.52 -2.34 7.68
C ALA A 149 3.13 -2.40 8.33
N PHE A 150 2.73 -3.57 8.84
CA PHE A 150 1.37 -3.75 9.39
C PHE A 150 1.36 -4.74 10.57
N PRO A 151 0.71 -4.38 11.70
CA PRO A 151 0.10 -3.08 12.01
C PRO A 151 1.16 -2.08 12.55
N ALA A 152 1.32 -0.94 11.87
CA ALA A 152 2.41 0.00 12.13
C ALA A 152 2.41 0.56 13.56
N SER A 153 1.24 0.88 14.14
CA SER A 153 1.16 1.42 15.50
C SER A 153 1.68 0.45 16.56
N SER A 154 1.58 -0.86 16.32
CA SER A 154 2.12 -1.88 17.23
C SER A 154 3.62 -2.09 17.02
N LEU A 155 4.13 -1.94 15.79
CA LEU A 155 5.55 -2.07 15.47
C LEU A 155 6.34 -0.85 15.96
N GLY A 156 5.75 0.34 15.82
CA GLY A 156 6.38 1.63 16.14
C GLY A 156 7.29 2.15 15.02
N ALA A 157 7.49 3.46 15.01
CA ALA A 157 8.37 4.14 14.05
C ALA A 157 9.84 3.64 14.11
N PRO A 158 10.43 3.32 15.28
CA PRO A 158 11.79 2.73 15.36
C PRO A 158 11.95 1.42 14.58
N TRP A 159 10.88 0.62 14.42
CA TRP A 159 10.92 -0.60 13.62
C TRP A 159 11.21 -0.30 12.14
N VAL A 160 10.62 0.78 11.60
CA VAL A 160 10.87 1.21 10.21
C VAL A 160 12.32 1.60 10.01
N SER A 161 12.87 2.45 10.89
CA SER A 161 14.27 2.86 10.78
C SER A 161 15.27 1.72 11.02
N ALA A 162 14.92 0.74 11.86
CA ALA A 162 15.76 -0.43 12.12
C ALA A 162 15.93 -1.33 10.89
N LEU A 163 14.94 -1.37 9.97
CA LEU A 163 15.04 -2.17 8.75
C LEU A 163 16.01 -1.57 7.72
N SER A 164 16.24 -0.26 7.73
CA SER A 164 17.08 0.40 6.73
C SER A 164 18.56 -0.02 6.81
N GLY A 165 19.03 -0.51 7.95
CA GLY A 165 20.40 -1.05 8.12
C GLY A 165 20.59 -2.36 7.32
N PRO A 166 19.84 -3.44 7.66
CA PRO A 166 19.98 -4.73 6.98
C PRO A 166 19.37 -4.76 5.57
N TYR A 167 18.43 -3.87 5.24
CA TYR A 167 17.67 -3.85 3.98
C TYR A 167 17.57 -2.42 3.41
N PRO A 168 18.69 -1.80 2.97
CA PRO A 168 18.72 -0.40 2.52
C PRO A 168 17.87 -0.15 1.24
N GLU A 169 17.62 -1.19 0.45
CA GLU A 169 16.78 -1.13 -0.75
C GLU A 169 15.28 -1.18 -0.45
N LEU A 170 14.89 -1.57 0.77
CA LEU A 170 13.50 -1.75 1.14
C LEU A 170 12.84 -0.39 1.43
N ARG A 171 11.68 -0.17 0.84
CA ARG A 171 10.82 0.99 1.09
C ARG A 171 9.59 0.57 1.88
N VAL A 172 9.26 1.31 2.91
CA VAL A 172 8.20 0.94 3.86
C VAL A 172 7.03 1.92 3.79
N VAL A 173 5.83 1.39 3.62
CA VAL A 173 4.56 2.14 3.79
C VAL A 173 3.98 1.76 5.15
N ALA A 174 3.99 2.69 6.11
CA ALA A 174 3.48 2.44 7.45
C ALA A 174 1.95 2.48 7.46
N THR A 175 1.32 1.38 7.90
CA THR A 175 -0.14 1.22 7.85
C THR A 175 -0.68 0.56 9.10
N GLY A 176 -1.84 1.03 9.56
CA GLY A 176 -2.53 0.52 10.75
C GLY A 176 -2.25 1.36 12.00
N GLY A 177 -3.29 2.05 12.45
CA GLY A 177 -3.25 2.95 13.60
C GLY A 177 -2.52 4.28 13.37
N ILE A 178 -2.32 4.68 12.11
CA ILE A 178 -1.76 5.99 11.75
C ILE A 178 -2.81 7.09 12.00
N ASN A 179 -2.36 8.17 12.65
CA ASN A 179 -3.17 9.33 13.00
C ASN A 179 -2.30 10.60 13.05
N THR A 180 -2.89 11.75 13.38
CA THR A 180 -2.19 13.04 13.45
C THR A 180 -1.06 13.07 14.48
N ALA A 181 -1.14 12.28 15.56
CA ALA A 181 -0.13 12.27 16.62
C ALA A 181 1.13 11.48 16.23
N ASN A 182 1.01 10.46 15.38
CA ASN A 182 2.14 9.57 15.05
C ASN A 182 2.63 9.66 13.61
N ALA A 183 1.87 10.26 12.68
CA ALA A 183 2.23 10.37 11.27
C ALA A 183 3.65 10.92 11.04
N GLY A 184 3.98 12.04 11.68
CA GLY A 184 5.30 12.68 11.56
C GLY A 184 6.45 11.79 12.06
N SER A 185 6.22 10.97 13.07
CA SER A 185 7.25 10.04 13.58
C SER A 185 7.57 8.93 12.58
N PHE A 186 6.55 8.39 11.90
CA PHE A 186 6.76 7.39 10.85
C PHE A 186 7.46 7.96 9.62
N MET A 187 7.12 9.18 9.21
CA MET A 187 7.83 9.84 8.10
C MET A 187 9.29 10.12 8.44
N LYS A 188 9.58 10.62 9.64
CA LYS A 188 10.96 10.84 10.13
C LYS A 188 11.76 9.54 10.25
N ALA A 189 11.09 8.41 10.48
CA ALA A 189 11.71 7.09 10.51
C ALA A 189 12.05 6.54 9.10
N GLY A 190 11.71 7.26 8.03
CA GLY A 190 12.02 6.90 6.65
C GLY A 190 10.90 6.15 5.92
N SER A 191 9.65 6.22 6.39
CA SER A 191 8.53 5.66 5.62
C SER A 191 8.40 6.36 4.27
N LEU A 192 8.19 5.60 3.19
CA LEU A 192 7.85 6.12 1.86
C LEU A 192 6.49 6.82 1.85
N GLY A 193 5.57 6.31 2.66
CA GLY A 193 4.22 6.83 2.78
C GLY A 193 3.45 6.19 3.94
N LEU A 194 2.24 6.67 4.14
CA LEU A 194 1.35 6.30 5.24
C LEU A 194 0.02 5.77 4.70
N GLY A 195 -0.42 4.61 5.19
CA GLY A 195 -1.77 4.10 4.96
C GLY A 195 -2.69 4.50 6.12
N VAL A 196 -3.72 5.31 5.84
CA VAL A 196 -4.67 5.82 6.84
C VAL A 196 -6.08 5.33 6.56
N GLY A 197 -6.81 4.93 7.60
CA GLY A 197 -8.19 4.50 7.47
C GLY A 197 -9.14 5.66 7.18
N GLN A 198 -10.33 5.34 6.64
CA GLN A 198 -11.34 6.35 6.31
C GLN A 198 -11.82 7.20 7.50
N SER A 199 -11.57 6.79 8.74
CA SER A 199 -11.84 7.62 9.92
C SER A 199 -11.12 8.97 9.87
N ALA A 200 -9.97 9.03 9.18
CA ALA A 200 -9.27 10.30 8.95
C ALA A 200 -10.04 11.21 7.99
N THR A 201 -10.73 10.66 6.97
CA THR A 201 -11.57 11.43 6.04
C THR A 201 -12.89 11.87 6.71
N ALA A 202 -13.51 10.97 7.46
CA ALA A 202 -14.77 11.24 8.17
C ALA A 202 -14.58 12.26 9.31
N GLY A 203 -13.44 12.19 10.03
CA GLY A 203 -13.12 13.09 11.15
C GLY A 203 -12.49 14.44 10.74
N GLY A 204 -12.31 14.71 9.44
CA GLY A 204 -11.68 15.95 8.96
C GLY A 204 -10.16 16.06 9.21
N HIS A 205 -9.51 14.97 9.64
CA HIS A 205 -8.08 14.97 10.01
C HIS A 205 -7.15 14.64 8.84
N LEU A 206 -7.69 14.28 7.67
CA LEU A 206 -6.89 13.87 6.53
C LEU A 206 -5.92 14.96 6.06
N ALA A 207 -6.41 16.22 5.96
CA ALA A 207 -5.58 17.34 5.55
C ALA A 207 -4.42 17.59 6.53
N ASP A 208 -4.65 17.41 7.83
CA ASP A 208 -3.62 17.55 8.87
C ASP A 208 -2.56 16.44 8.76
N ILE A 209 -2.99 15.19 8.49
CA ILE A 209 -2.07 14.07 8.28
C ILE A 209 -1.24 14.30 7.01
N VAL A 210 -1.87 14.71 5.90
CA VAL A 210 -1.16 15.00 4.64
C VAL A 210 -0.13 16.11 4.88
N ARG A 211 -0.50 17.21 5.51
CA ARG A 211 0.43 18.29 5.82
C ARG A 211 1.60 17.83 6.69
N THR A 212 1.33 17.06 7.74
CA THR A 212 2.36 16.54 8.64
C THR A 212 3.29 15.54 7.92
N ALA A 213 2.76 14.76 7.00
CA ALA A 213 3.53 13.80 6.23
C ALA A 213 4.40 14.44 5.14
N THR A 214 4.06 15.68 4.72
CA THR A 214 4.78 16.41 3.66
C THR A 214 5.84 17.37 4.23
N ALA A 215 5.79 17.68 5.53
CA ALA A 215 6.72 18.57 6.23
C ALA A 215 8.05 17.87 6.53
#